data_e6fff1c97ae0cfe3add61058bc6d1917
#
_entry.id   e6fff1c97ae0cfe3add61058bc6d1917
#
_cell.length_a   1.000
_cell.length_b   1.000
_cell.length_c   1.000
_cell.angle_alpha   90.00
_cell.angle_beta   90.00
_cell.angle_gamma   90.00
#
_symmetry.space_group_name_H-M   'P 1'
#
loop_
_entity.id
_entity.type
_entity.pdbx_description
1 polymer ?
#
loop_
_entity_poly.entity_id
_entity_poly.type
_entity_poly.pdbx_seq_one_letter_code
_entity_poly.pdbx_strand_id
1 'polypeptide(L)'
;MQGAAVWAIPRAARRTGVGLRLRGRTLKNVYTGLVGDIGGTHARLAMVDEEGHIRHPVTFEECNYPSLTDVIATYLEKTLGRKRPERAVLAVAGPVVDGEIQFTNNSWRASEGELFVAFEFESVRLINDFAAQALAAPLLPADTLRRIGPDLRGADLAPLVVMGAGTGFGVAGLARSNRGDVEVAGEGGHGAFAPSDDTEVEILRILSQRFGRTSVERILSGPGLHNLYSALAAIRGVPATLADEAAVTAAAETGDALANETLDRFCAILGSVAGDLALTFGARGGVFISGGLAPRMADRLASGGFRSRFEAKGRMSAFMAEIPTTLIQHPYAALVGAARALKRPAAGVR
;
A
#
# COMPACT_ATOMS: atom_id res chain seq x y z
N MET A 1 -26.35 -11.58 9.86
CA MET A 1 -25.19 -12.07 10.65
C MET A 1 -24.05 -12.32 9.67
N GLN A 2 -23.18 -11.32 9.47
CA GLN A 2 -22.01 -11.46 8.59
C GLN A 2 -20.89 -12.07 9.42
N GLY A 3 -20.43 -13.27 9.00
CA GLY A 3 -19.34 -13.97 9.65
C GLY A 3 -18.04 -13.19 9.53
N ALA A 4 -17.37 -12.94 10.65
CA ALA A 4 -16.06 -12.33 10.69
C ALA A 4 -15.05 -13.23 9.95
N ALA A 5 -14.51 -12.76 8.82
CA ALA A 5 -13.47 -13.45 8.08
C ALA A 5 -12.20 -13.49 8.92
N VAL A 6 -11.72 -14.70 9.20
CA VAL A 6 -10.47 -14.96 9.93
C VAL A 6 -9.38 -15.20 8.90
N TRP A 7 -8.41 -14.28 8.80
CA TRP A 7 -7.28 -14.41 7.89
C TRP A 7 -6.04 -14.87 8.66
N ALA A 8 -5.48 -16.02 8.28
CA ALA A 8 -4.33 -16.65 8.94
C ALA A 8 -3.02 -16.34 8.22
N ILE A 9 -1.98 -15.97 8.98
CA ILE A 9 -0.60 -15.90 8.48
C ILE A 9 -0.03 -17.32 8.43
N PRO A 10 0.57 -17.81 7.32
CA PRO A 10 1.15 -19.15 7.24
C PRO A 10 2.21 -19.39 8.32
N ARG A 11 2.22 -20.56 8.92
CA ARG A 11 3.16 -20.96 9.98
C ARG A 11 4.57 -21.12 9.41
N ALA A 12 5.50 -20.24 9.79
CA ALA A 12 6.93 -20.54 9.71
C ALA A 12 7.33 -21.42 10.92
N ALA A 13 8.21 -22.40 10.68
CA ALA A 13 8.58 -23.50 11.55
C ALA A 13 8.83 -23.15 13.04
N ARG A 14 8.34 -24.03 13.90
CA ARG A 14 8.51 -23.99 15.36
C ARG A 14 9.98 -24.16 15.76
N ARG A 15 10.47 -23.29 16.66
CA ARG A 15 11.58 -23.60 17.57
C ARG A 15 11.08 -23.62 18.99
N THR A 16 11.37 -24.72 19.70
CA THR A 16 11.00 -25.06 21.05
C THR A 16 11.64 -24.11 22.07
N GLY A 17 10.83 -23.42 22.85
CA GLY A 17 11.27 -22.67 24.03
C GLY A 17 10.82 -23.38 25.31
N VAL A 18 11.75 -23.65 26.22
CA VAL A 18 11.56 -24.30 27.51
C VAL A 18 10.75 -23.40 28.44
N GLY A 19 9.62 -23.88 28.88
CA GLY A 19 8.73 -23.16 29.79
C GLY A 19 9.14 -23.22 31.24
N LEU A 20 9.30 -22.09 31.91
CA LEU A 20 9.29 -21.99 33.37
C LEU A 20 7.82 -21.89 33.86
N ARG A 21 7.42 -22.85 34.69
CA ARG A 21 6.11 -22.85 35.38
C ARG A 21 6.14 -21.87 36.53
N LEU A 22 5.41 -20.78 36.45
CA LEU A 22 4.95 -20.02 37.61
C LEU A 22 3.43 -20.17 37.73
N ARG A 23 2.98 -20.66 38.89
CA ARG A 23 1.58 -20.81 39.29
C ARG A 23 0.99 -19.40 39.53
N GLY A 24 0.17 -18.95 38.65
CA GLY A 24 -0.75 -17.83 38.79
C GLY A 24 -1.62 -17.82 37.54
N ARG A 25 -2.92 -18.07 37.66
CA ARG A 25 -3.88 -17.93 36.57
C ARG A 25 -4.02 -16.44 36.24
N THR A 26 -3.04 -15.88 35.56
CA THR A 26 -3.22 -14.63 34.82
C THR A 26 -4.13 -14.97 33.64
N LEU A 27 -5.28 -14.33 33.56
CA LEU A 27 -6.11 -14.39 32.34
C LEU A 27 -5.20 -13.98 31.17
N LYS A 28 -4.83 -14.97 30.33
CA LYS A 28 -4.00 -14.73 29.15
C LYS A 28 -4.62 -13.57 28.36
N ASN A 29 -3.81 -12.58 28.05
CA ASN A 29 -4.21 -11.58 27.06
C ASN A 29 -4.50 -12.35 25.77
N VAL A 30 -5.75 -12.29 25.31
CA VAL A 30 -6.19 -12.99 24.10
C VAL A 30 -5.52 -12.38 22.87
N TYR A 31 -4.96 -11.17 23.01
CA TYR A 31 -4.37 -10.40 21.90
C TYR A 31 -2.95 -9.95 22.24
N THR A 32 -2.06 -10.09 21.28
CA THR A 32 -0.65 -9.70 21.37
C THR A 32 -0.41 -8.25 20.96
N GLY A 33 -1.34 -7.60 20.24
CA GLY A 33 -1.18 -6.21 19.87
C GLY A 33 -2.34 -5.62 19.07
N LEU A 34 -2.28 -4.30 18.94
CA LEU A 34 -3.10 -3.48 18.07
C LEU A 34 -2.38 -3.26 16.75
N VAL A 35 -3.10 -3.35 15.63
CA VAL A 35 -2.60 -2.94 14.31
C VAL A 35 -3.56 -1.94 13.68
N GLY A 36 -3.00 -1.00 12.91
CA GLY A 36 -3.75 0.00 12.19
C GLY A 36 -3.28 0.19 10.76
N ASP A 37 -4.22 0.63 9.91
CA ASP A 37 -4.01 1.14 8.55
C ASP A 37 -4.70 2.49 8.48
N ILE A 38 -3.91 3.57 8.55
CA ILE A 38 -4.38 4.95 8.70
C ILE A 38 -4.07 5.68 7.41
N GLY A 39 -5.11 5.84 6.60
CA GLY A 39 -5.04 6.53 5.31
C GLY A 39 -5.28 8.03 5.43
N GLY A 40 -5.86 8.63 4.40
CA GLY A 40 -6.21 10.05 4.38
C GLY A 40 -7.71 10.31 4.57
N THR A 41 -8.53 9.26 4.69
CA THR A 41 -9.99 9.36 4.79
C THR A 41 -10.53 8.35 5.81
N HIS A 42 -9.87 7.20 5.92
CA HIS A 42 -10.29 6.09 6.76
C HIS A 42 -9.14 5.57 7.61
N ALA A 43 -9.42 5.35 8.88
CA ALA A 43 -8.57 4.62 9.81
C ALA A 43 -9.15 3.22 10.03
N ARG A 44 -8.37 2.17 9.73
CA ARG A 44 -8.74 0.77 10.00
C ARG A 44 -7.93 0.26 11.16
N LEU A 45 -8.58 -0.26 12.18
CA LEU A 45 -7.95 -0.84 13.35
C LEU A 45 -8.35 -2.30 13.52
N ALA A 46 -7.44 -3.11 14.02
CA ALA A 46 -7.69 -4.51 14.34
C ALA A 46 -6.80 -4.99 15.49
N MET A 47 -7.23 -6.06 16.17
CA MET A 47 -6.41 -6.78 17.14
C MET A 47 -5.66 -7.92 16.45
N VAL A 48 -4.54 -8.33 17.02
CA VAL A 48 -3.78 -9.51 16.60
C VAL A 48 -3.74 -10.51 17.75
N ASP A 49 -4.14 -11.76 17.49
CA ASP A 49 -4.07 -12.83 18.49
C ASP A 49 -2.66 -13.46 18.59
N GLU A 50 -2.48 -14.42 19.53
CA GLU A 50 -1.20 -15.12 19.76
C GLU A 50 -0.71 -15.87 18.49
N GLU A 51 -1.62 -16.36 17.66
CA GLU A 51 -1.32 -17.03 16.39
C GLU A 51 -0.94 -16.04 15.28
N GLY A 52 -1.28 -14.77 15.47
CA GLY A 52 -1.03 -13.69 14.51
C GLY A 52 -2.17 -13.45 13.53
N HIS A 53 -3.36 -13.93 13.86
CA HIS A 53 -4.56 -13.63 13.06
C HIS A 53 -5.10 -12.25 13.42
N ILE A 54 -5.61 -11.58 12.39
CA ILE A 54 -6.33 -10.31 12.53
C ILE A 54 -7.73 -10.60 13.06
N ARG A 55 -8.11 -9.90 14.12
CA ARG A 55 -9.40 -10.01 14.81
C ARG A 55 -10.07 -8.64 14.92
N HIS A 56 -11.39 -8.63 14.86
CA HIS A 56 -12.22 -7.43 15.04
C HIS A 56 -11.78 -6.23 14.19
N PRO A 57 -11.60 -6.38 12.86
CA PRO A 57 -11.29 -5.24 12.02
C PRO A 57 -12.48 -4.27 12.01
N VAL A 58 -12.20 -2.98 12.26
CA VAL A 58 -13.20 -1.89 12.23
C VAL A 58 -12.62 -0.76 11.40
N THR A 59 -13.45 -0.17 10.55
CA THR A 59 -13.12 1.03 9.78
C THR A 59 -13.82 2.23 10.39
N PHE A 60 -13.07 3.32 10.57
CA PHE A 60 -13.54 4.62 11.03
C PHE A 60 -13.37 5.65 9.92
N GLU A 61 -14.32 6.54 9.78
CA GLU A 61 -14.19 7.73 8.94
C GLU A 61 -13.47 8.81 9.75
N GLU A 62 -12.34 9.28 9.27
CA GLU A 62 -11.46 10.21 10.02
C GLU A 62 -12.14 11.55 10.33
N CYS A 63 -12.99 12.03 9.43
CA CYS A 63 -13.74 13.28 9.63
C CYS A 63 -14.65 13.29 10.88
N ASN A 64 -14.96 12.13 11.43
CA ASN A 64 -15.80 12.00 12.63
C ASN A 64 -14.99 12.05 13.94
N TYR A 65 -13.66 12.21 13.87
CA TYR A 65 -12.78 12.17 15.04
C TYR A 65 -11.77 13.32 15.04
N PRO A 66 -11.52 13.94 16.22
CA PRO A 66 -10.55 15.04 16.32
C PRO A 66 -9.10 14.58 16.07
N SER A 67 -8.76 13.34 16.44
CA SER A 67 -7.39 12.82 16.36
C SER A 67 -7.36 11.30 16.18
N LEU A 68 -6.20 10.77 15.79
CA LEU A 68 -5.94 9.33 15.77
C LEU A 68 -6.06 8.72 17.18
N THR A 69 -5.65 9.45 18.22
CA THR A 69 -5.78 9.02 19.62
C THR A 69 -7.24 8.76 19.98
N ASP A 70 -8.18 9.62 19.55
CA ASP A 70 -9.62 9.43 19.81
C ASP A 70 -10.18 8.19 19.07
N VAL A 71 -9.71 7.92 17.86
CA VAL A 71 -10.08 6.70 17.11
C VAL A 71 -9.62 5.46 17.85
N ILE A 72 -8.35 5.44 18.27
CA ILE A 72 -7.77 4.30 19.01
C ILE A 72 -8.50 4.09 20.33
N ALA A 73 -8.75 5.17 21.09
CA ALA A 73 -9.48 5.11 22.35
C ALA A 73 -10.87 4.49 22.15
N THR A 74 -11.61 4.98 21.16
CA THR A 74 -12.95 4.48 20.81
C THR A 74 -12.91 3.00 20.42
N TYR A 75 -11.93 2.59 19.62
CA TYR A 75 -11.77 1.20 19.21
C TYR A 75 -11.48 0.28 20.40
N LEU A 76 -10.51 0.64 21.24
CA LEU A 76 -10.10 -0.17 22.40
C LEU A 76 -11.23 -0.28 23.42
N GLU A 77 -11.97 0.78 23.69
CA GLU A 77 -13.10 0.77 24.60
C GLU A 77 -14.19 -0.20 24.13
N LYS A 78 -14.56 -0.12 22.86
CA LYS A 78 -15.59 -1.01 22.27
C LYS A 78 -15.14 -2.47 22.18
N THR A 79 -13.84 -2.74 22.00
CA THR A 79 -13.32 -4.09 21.71
C THR A 79 -12.86 -4.80 22.98
N LEU A 80 -12.19 -4.11 23.88
CA LEU A 80 -11.50 -4.68 25.03
C LEU A 80 -12.00 -4.15 26.38
N GLY A 81 -12.78 -3.07 26.41
CA GLY A 81 -13.16 -2.37 27.63
C GLY A 81 -11.93 -1.78 28.33
N ARG A 82 -11.59 -2.30 29.53
CA ARG A 82 -10.44 -1.81 30.31
C ARG A 82 -9.10 -2.49 30.00
N LYS A 83 -9.11 -3.58 29.24
CA LYS A 83 -7.87 -4.28 28.87
C LYS A 83 -7.13 -3.47 27.81
N ARG A 84 -5.82 -3.57 27.78
CA ARG A 84 -4.97 -2.92 26.76
C ARG A 84 -4.06 -3.98 26.13
N PRO A 85 -3.81 -3.91 24.81
CA PRO A 85 -2.77 -4.70 24.16
C PRO A 85 -1.40 -4.18 24.59
N GLU A 86 -0.41 -5.07 24.60
CA GLU A 86 0.96 -4.70 25.03
C GLU A 86 1.66 -3.84 23.97
N ARG A 87 1.36 -4.06 22.68
CA ARG A 87 2.09 -3.44 21.56
C ARG A 87 1.15 -2.91 20.50
N ALA A 88 1.61 -1.88 19.78
CA ALA A 88 0.90 -1.34 18.63
C ALA A 88 1.84 -1.16 17.43
N VAL A 89 1.33 -1.47 16.23
CA VAL A 89 1.97 -1.12 14.95
C VAL A 89 0.92 -0.49 14.05
N LEU A 90 1.14 0.76 13.67
CA LEU A 90 0.23 1.51 12.81
C LEU A 90 0.91 1.79 11.48
N ALA A 91 0.32 1.29 10.40
CA ALA A 91 0.66 1.65 9.04
C ALA A 91 0.01 3.00 8.72
N VAL A 92 0.78 3.99 8.31
CA VAL A 92 0.33 5.37 8.12
C VAL A 92 0.66 5.88 6.73
N ALA A 93 -0.26 6.62 6.12
CA ALA A 93 -0.09 7.17 4.77
C ALA A 93 0.79 8.42 4.81
N GLY A 94 2.08 8.24 4.57
CA GLY A 94 3.09 9.30 4.49
C GLY A 94 4.42 8.91 5.12
N PRO A 95 5.41 9.81 5.06
CA PRO A 95 6.73 9.58 5.62
C PRO A 95 6.70 9.62 7.15
N VAL A 96 7.27 8.60 7.78
CA VAL A 96 7.51 8.58 9.23
C VAL A 96 8.97 8.99 9.46
N VAL A 97 9.14 10.07 10.22
CA VAL A 97 10.46 10.62 10.58
C VAL A 97 10.58 10.66 12.11
N ASP A 98 11.60 10.04 12.65
CA ASP A 98 11.86 10.00 14.10
C ASP A 98 10.66 9.55 14.95
N GLY A 99 9.86 8.59 14.42
CA GLY A 99 8.67 8.07 15.09
C GLY A 99 7.46 9.02 15.06
N GLU A 100 7.46 10.01 14.18
CA GLU A 100 6.38 10.98 14.02
C GLU A 100 5.88 11.06 12.58
N ILE A 101 4.62 11.43 12.42
CA ILE A 101 3.99 11.76 11.15
C ILE A 101 3.07 12.96 11.29
N GLN A 102 3.11 13.84 10.29
CA GLN A 102 2.07 14.82 10.00
C GLN A 102 1.30 14.34 8.77
N PHE A 103 0.01 14.05 8.92
CA PHE A 103 -0.80 13.62 7.78
C PHE A 103 -1.01 14.78 6.80
N THR A 104 -0.89 14.48 5.51
CA THR A 104 -1.00 15.49 4.44
C THR A 104 -2.45 15.83 4.07
N ASN A 105 -3.38 14.91 4.32
CA ASN A 105 -4.77 15.03 3.89
C ASN A 105 -5.74 15.47 4.99
N ASN A 106 -5.25 15.58 6.23
CA ASN A 106 -6.02 16.09 7.38
C ASN A 106 -5.06 16.81 8.36
N SER A 107 -5.60 17.35 9.45
CA SER A 107 -4.83 18.05 10.48
C SER A 107 -4.22 17.12 11.53
N TRP A 108 -4.37 15.81 11.38
CA TRP A 108 -3.87 14.85 12.35
C TRP A 108 -2.35 14.79 12.34
N ARG A 109 -1.82 14.53 13.50
CA ARG A 109 -0.44 14.11 13.70
C ARG A 109 -0.44 12.89 14.61
N ALA A 110 0.57 12.06 14.52
CA ALA A 110 0.79 10.96 15.42
C ALA A 110 2.27 10.86 15.79
N SER A 111 2.52 10.51 17.04
CA SER A 111 3.85 10.26 17.58
C SER A 111 3.84 8.93 18.32
N GLU A 112 4.85 8.09 18.09
CA GLU A 112 5.04 6.83 18.82
C GLU A 112 5.08 7.09 20.33
N GLY A 113 5.77 8.16 20.77
CA GLY A 113 5.89 8.54 22.17
C GLY A 113 4.56 8.98 22.80
N GLU A 114 3.77 9.80 22.09
CA GLU A 114 2.44 10.22 22.56
C GLU A 114 1.50 9.02 22.72
N LEU A 115 1.46 8.12 21.74
CA LEU A 115 0.62 6.93 21.78
C LEU A 115 1.09 5.92 22.83
N PHE A 116 2.41 5.78 23.03
CA PHE A 116 3.00 4.95 24.08
C PHE A 116 2.49 5.38 25.47
N VAL A 117 2.53 6.68 25.76
CA VAL A 117 2.08 7.23 27.04
C VAL A 117 0.55 7.17 27.19
N ALA A 118 -0.18 7.55 26.13
CA ALA A 118 -1.65 7.65 26.19
C ALA A 118 -2.35 6.30 26.43
N PHE A 119 -1.77 5.20 25.92
CA PHE A 119 -2.38 3.87 25.99
C PHE A 119 -1.60 2.88 26.85
N GLU A 120 -0.51 3.29 27.48
CA GLU A 120 0.34 2.43 28.32
C GLU A 120 0.85 1.19 27.55
N PHE A 121 1.17 1.35 26.25
CA PHE A 121 1.77 0.28 25.46
C PHE A 121 3.22 0.01 25.91
N GLU A 122 3.69 -1.24 25.81
CA GLU A 122 5.10 -1.58 25.97
C GLU A 122 5.94 -1.13 24.76
N SER A 123 5.33 -1.08 23.58
CA SER A 123 5.94 -0.53 22.38
C SER A 123 4.91 -0.05 21.36
N VAL A 124 5.25 1.04 20.67
CA VAL A 124 4.50 1.57 19.52
C VAL A 124 5.46 1.70 18.35
N ARG A 125 5.01 1.39 17.17
CA ARG A 125 5.73 1.67 15.92
C ARG A 125 4.78 2.26 14.89
N LEU A 126 5.22 3.34 14.27
CA LEU A 126 4.63 3.87 13.04
C LEU A 126 5.46 3.36 11.86
N ILE A 127 4.81 2.83 10.85
CA ILE A 127 5.45 2.41 9.60
C ILE A 127 4.68 2.98 8.42
N ASN A 128 5.36 3.26 7.32
CA ASN A 128 4.66 3.68 6.12
C ASN A 128 3.69 2.58 5.62
N ASP A 129 2.52 2.98 5.09
CA ASP A 129 1.46 2.07 4.64
C ASP A 129 1.88 1.13 3.50
N PHE A 130 2.70 1.61 2.53
CA PHE A 130 3.27 0.76 1.49
C PHE A 130 4.37 -0.15 2.01
N ALA A 131 5.14 0.29 3.01
CA ALA A 131 6.09 -0.59 3.71
C ALA A 131 5.37 -1.74 4.42
N ALA A 132 4.22 -1.46 5.07
CA ALA A 132 3.37 -2.49 5.62
C ALA A 132 2.87 -3.46 4.52
N GLN A 133 2.41 -2.95 3.38
CA GLN A 133 1.98 -3.80 2.27
C GLN A 133 3.12 -4.63 1.68
N ALA A 134 4.34 -4.09 1.63
CA ALA A 134 5.53 -4.84 1.21
C ALA A 134 5.82 -6.01 2.17
N LEU A 135 5.67 -5.79 3.48
CA LEU A 135 5.74 -6.86 4.47
C LEU A 135 4.64 -7.91 4.28
N ALA A 136 3.44 -7.50 3.87
CA ALA A 136 2.32 -8.40 3.65
C ALA A 136 2.49 -9.27 2.39
N ALA A 137 2.99 -8.71 1.30
CA ALA A 137 2.95 -9.31 -0.03
C ALA A 137 3.35 -10.81 -0.10
N PRO A 138 4.42 -11.27 0.60
CA PRO A 138 4.78 -12.69 0.60
C PRO A 138 3.85 -13.60 1.44
N LEU A 139 2.91 -13.02 2.19
CA LEU A 139 2.04 -13.72 3.13
C LEU A 139 0.59 -13.77 2.69
N LEU A 140 0.24 -12.98 1.67
CA LEU A 140 -1.14 -12.88 1.19
C LEU A 140 -1.61 -14.20 0.56
N PRO A 141 -2.85 -14.61 0.81
CA PRO A 141 -3.43 -15.79 0.17
C PRO A 141 -3.48 -15.63 -1.35
N ALA A 142 -3.23 -16.73 -2.08
CA ALA A 142 -3.15 -16.72 -3.53
C ALA A 142 -4.46 -16.28 -4.22
N ASP A 143 -5.60 -16.56 -3.61
CA ASP A 143 -6.94 -16.16 -4.08
C ASP A 143 -7.21 -14.64 -3.94
N THR A 144 -6.38 -13.94 -3.18
CA THR A 144 -6.41 -12.46 -3.05
C THR A 144 -5.37 -11.77 -3.94
N LEU A 145 -4.69 -12.53 -4.78
CA LEU A 145 -3.65 -12.06 -5.70
C LEU A 145 -4.05 -12.37 -7.15
N ARG A 146 -4.09 -11.35 -7.99
CA ARG A 146 -4.37 -11.50 -9.41
C ARG A 146 -3.10 -11.28 -10.24
N ARG A 147 -2.72 -12.25 -11.04
CA ARG A 147 -1.61 -12.10 -12.00
C ARG A 147 -1.94 -11.09 -13.09
N ILE A 148 -0.95 -10.26 -13.42
CA ILE A 148 -0.97 -9.32 -14.53
C ILE A 148 0.11 -9.76 -15.53
N GLY A 149 -0.29 -10.27 -16.69
CA GLY A 149 0.64 -10.87 -17.67
C GLY A 149 0.91 -12.36 -17.40
N PRO A 150 2.12 -12.88 -17.76
CA PRO A 150 2.41 -14.30 -17.69
C PRO A 150 2.42 -14.84 -16.26
N ASP A 151 2.09 -16.13 -16.11
CA ASP A 151 2.14 -16.82 -14.82
C ASP A 151 3.58 -17.19 -14.47
N LEU A 152 4.25 -16.28 -13.80
CA LEU A 152 5.66 -16.40 -13.40
C LEU A 152 5.77 -16.55 -11.89
N ARG A 153 6.78 -17.28 -11.45
CA ARG A 153 7.19 -17.35 -10.05
C ARG A 153 8.37 -16.40 -9.82
N GLY A 154 8.27 -15.54 -8.81
CA GLY A 154 9.37 -14.69 -8.38
C GLY A 154 10.55 -15.50 -7.85
N ALA A 155 11.76 -14.99 -8.02
CA ALA A 155 12.98 -15.60 -7.49
C ALA A 155 12.95 -15.64 -5.96
N ASP A 156 13.31 -16.77 -5.38
CA ASP A 156 13.32 -16.97 -3.94
C ASP A 156 14.29 -16.00 -3.26
N LEU A 157 13.83 -15.39 -2.16
CA LEU A 157 14.58 -14.39 -1.37
C LEU A 157 15.09 -13.15 -2.16
N ALA A 158 14.71 -13.02 -3.43
CA ALA A 158 14.98 -11.79 -4.15
C ALA A 158 14.12 -10.63 -3.63
N PRO A 159 14.60 -9.38 -3.73
CA PRO A 159 13.79 -8.22 -3.39
C PRO A 159 12.46 -8.20 -4.16
N LEU A 160 11.45 -7.62 -3.56
CA LEU A 160 10.19 -7.28 -4.22
C LEU A 160 9.86 -5.80 -4.02
N VAL A 161 8.94 -5.27 -4.82
CA VAL A 161 8.44 -3.92 -4.67
C VAL A 161 6.92 -3.92 -4.68
N VAL A 162 6.33 -3.10 -3.83
CA VAL A 162 4.89 -2.79 -3.83
C VAL A 162 4.74 -1.33 -4.22
N MET A 163 3.82 -1.07 -5.13
CA MET A 163 3.50 0.29 -5.57
C MET A 163 2.01 0.41 -5.85
N GLY A 164 1.50 1.64 -5.87
CA GLY A 164 0.10 1.78 -6.24
C GLY A 164 -0.47 3.18 -6.13
N ALA A 165 -1.53 3.38 -6.90
CA ALA A 165 -2.26 4.62 -7.02
C ALA A 165 -3.49 4.61 -6.10
N GLY A 166 -3.59 5.66 -5.29
CA GLY A 166 -4.72 6.00 -4.45
C GLY A 166 -4.96 7.51 -4.51
N THR A 167 -5.10 8.18 -3.37
CA THR A 167 -5.06 9.65 -3.27
C THR A 167 -3.70 10.19 -3.76
N GLY A 168 -2.61 9.47 -3.44
CA GLY A 168 -1.27 9.67 -3.96
C GLY A 168 -0.75 8.43 -4.69
N PHE A 169 0.59 8.34 -4.82
CA PHE A 169 1.29 7.19 -5.38
C PHE A 169 2.36 6.68 -4.42
N GLY A 170 2.07 5.58 -3.75
CA GLY A 170 2.98 4.97 -2.79
C GLY A 170 3.93 3.94 -3.41
N VAL A 171 5.11 3.81 -2.84
CA VAL A 171 6.14 2.84 -3.23
C VAL A 171 6.89 2.35 -2.00
N ALA A 172 7.07 1.04 -1.89
CA ALA A 172 7.98 0.46 -0.91
C ALA A 172 8.61 -0.83 -1.43
N GLY A 173 9.87 -1.05 -1.11
CA GLY A 173 10.58 -2.30 -1.35
C GLY A 173 10.57 -3.22 -0.13
N LEU A 174 10.82 -4.51 -0.36
CA LEU A 174 11.14 -5.47 0.66
C LEU A 174 12.45 -6.19 0.28
N ALA A 175 13.52 -5.89 0.99
CA ALA A 175 14.75 -6.66 0.93
C ALA A 175 14.55 -7.96 1.71
N ARG A 176 14.83 -9.10 1.07
CA ARG A 176 14.53 -10.44 1.63
C ARG A 176 15.81 -11.22 1.85
N SER A 177 15.91 -11.90 2.97
CA SER A 177 17.06 -12.75 3.28
C SER A 177 16.73 -13.86 4.29
N ASN A 178 17.61 -14.85 4.41
CA ASN A 178 17.53 -15.91 5.44
C ASN A 178 17.64 -15.35 6.88
N ARG A 179 18.12 -14.11 7.06
CA ARG A 179 18.25 -13.44 8.36
C ARG A 179 17.01 -12.63 8.72
N GLY A 180 16.06 -12.55 7.83
CA GLY A 180 14.83 -11.77 7.93
C GLY A 180 14.67 -10.80 6.78
N ASP A 181 13.49 -10.24 6.68
CA ASP A 181 13.12 -9.29 5.64
C ASP A 181 13.21 -7.87 6.22
N VAL A 182 13.57 -6.90 5.40
CA VAL A 182 13.65 -5.48 5.75
C VAL A 182 12.81 -4.68 4.76
N GLU A 183 11.82 -3.97 5.26
CA GLU A 183 11.03 -3.02 4.49
C GLU A 183 11.86 -1.76 4.20
N VAL A 184 11.72 -1.24 2.99
CA VAL A 184 12.36 0.00 2.53
C VAL A 184 11.23 0.92 2.08
N ALA A 185 10.81 1.81 2.98
CA ALA A 185 9.86 2.86 2.66
C ALA A 185 10.50 3.85 1.68
N GLY A 186 9.74 4.30 0.71
CA GLY A 186 10.22 5.27 -0.27
C GLY A 186 9.10 6.18 -0.76
N GLU A 187 9.49 7.35 -1.23
CA GLU A 187 8.62 8.36 -1.83
C GLU A 187 8.78 8.37 -3.37
N GLY A 188 8.78 7.16 -3.96
CA GLY A 188 9.00 6.98 -5.41
C GLY A 188 7.95 7.65 -6.31
N GLY A 189 6.74 7.89 -5.78
CA GLY A 189 5.71 8.67 -6.46
C GLY A 189 6.10 10.10 -6.77
N HIS A 190 7.02 10.66 -5.97
CA HIS A 190 7.56 12.00 -6.20
C HIS A 190 8.75 12.02 -7.17
N GLY A 191 9.16 10.88 -7.71
CA GLY A 191 10.11 10.81 -8.83
C GLY A 191 9.58 11.56 -10.07
N ALA A 192 10.47 11.96 -10.97
CA ALA A 192 10.08 12.64 -12.21
C ALA A 192 9.36 11.67 -13.16
N PHE A 193 8.30 12.12 -13.82
CA PHE A 193 7.70 11.38 -14.90
C PHE A 193 8.63 11.32 -16.11
N ALA A 194 8.84 10.15 -16.66
CA ALA A 194 9.63 9.89 -17.85
C ALA A 194 8.71 9.45 -19.02
N PRO A 195 8.44 10.30 -20.01
CA PRO A 195 7.60 9.97 -21.15
C PRO A 195 8.27 8.94 -22.08
N SER A 196 7.47 8.10 -22.71
CA SER A 196 7.95 7.02 -23.59
C SER A 196 7.45 7.14 -25.05
N ASP A 197 6.59 8.11 -25.33
CA ASP A 197 6.11 8.46 -26.68
C ASP A 197 5.81 9.97 -26.81
N ASP A 198 5.57 10.44 -28.03
CA ASP A 198 5.34 11.88 -28.32
C ASP A 198 4.10 12.43 -27.58
N THR A 199 3.05 11.62 -27.43
CA THR A 199 1.85 12.02 -26.66
C THR A 199 2.21 12.24 -25.18
N GLU A 200 3.02 11.38 -24.59
CA GLU A 200 3.48 11.52 -23.21
C GLU A 200 4.45 12.69 -23.03
N VAL A 201 5.26 13.02 -24.04
CA VAL A 201 6.08 14.24 -24.05
C VAL A 201 5.18 15.48 -23.99
N GLU A 202 4.10 15.51 -24.76
CA GLU A 202 3.15 16.62 -24.75
C GLU A 202 2.35 16.69 -23.42
N ILE A 203 1.96 15.55 -22.85
CA ILE A 203 1.37 15.47 -21.50
C ILE A 203 2.33 16.07 -20.48
N LEU A 204 3.61 15.68 -20.51
CA LEU A 204 4.64 16.23 -19.62
C LEU A 204 4.74 17.75 -19.77
N ARG A 205 4.73 18.28 -21.00
CA ARG A 205 4.81 19.71 -21.29
C ARG A 205 3.61 20.46 -20.67
N ILE A 206 2.39 19.97 -20.89
CA ILE A 206 1.15 20.57 -20.37
C ILE A 206 1.16 20.56 -18.84
N LEU A 207 1.45 19.42 -18.22
CA LEU A 207 1.42 19.31 -16.76
C LEU A 207 2.56 20.09 -16.10
N SER A 208 3.74 20.17 -16.74
CA SER A 208 4.84 20.98 -16.21
C SER A 208 4.56 22.47 -16.26
N GLN A 209 3.83 22.96 -17.26
CA GLN A 209 3.34 24.34 -17.30
C GLN A 209 2.38 24.64 -16.14
N ARG A 210 1.53 23.68 -15.77
CA ARG A 210 0.55 23.82 -14.69
C ARG A 210 1.16 23.71 -13.30
N PHE A 211 2.11 22.80 -13.10
CA PHE A 211 2.62 22.42 -11.77
C PHE A 211 4.08 22.81 -11.52
N GLY A 212 4.77 23.38 -12.51
CA GLY A 212 6.21 23.62 -12.48
C GLY A 212 7.03 22.35 -12.70
N ARG A 213 6.64 21.23 -12.06
CA ARG A 213 7.28 19.92 -12.15
C ARG A 213 6.21 18.83 -12.23
N THR A 214 6.41 17.84 -13.10
CA THR A 214 5.53 16.67 -13.20
C THR A 214 6.19 15.46 -12.56
N SER A 215 5.67 15.04 -11.38
CA SER A 215 6.04 13.78 -10.74
C SER A 215 5.19 12.63 -11.30
N VAL A 216 5.60 11.39 -11.00
CA VAL A 216 4.81 10.18 -11.27
C VAL A 216 3.41 10.32 -10.68
N GLU A 217 3.28 10.77 -9.43
CA GLU A 217 2.01 10.96 -8.74
C GLU A 217 1.08 11.96 -9.43
N ARG A 218 1.62 12.99 -10.11
CA ARG A 218 0.80 13.96 -10.89
C ARG A 218 0.03 13.31 -12.02
N ILE A 219 0.37 12.05 -12.37
CA ILE A 219 -0.28 11.25 -13.40
C ILE A 219 -0.90 9.99 -12.80
N LEU A 220 -0.18 9.28 -11.92
CA LEU A 220 -0.57 8.01 -11.36
C LEU A 220 -1.15 8.15 -9.94
N SER A 221 -2.25 8.86 -9.83
CA SER A 221 -3.08 8.96 -8.61
C SER A 221 -4.52 9.24 -9.01
N GLY A 222 -5.47 9.35 -8.07
CA GLY A 222 -6.83 9.79 -8.37
C GLY A 222 -6.83 11.15 -9.05
N PRO A 223 -6.33 12.22 -8.40
CA PRO A 223 -6.19 13.52 -9.06
C PRO A 223 -5.31 13.45 -10.34
N GLY A 224 -4.33 12.56 -10.39
CA GLY A 224 -3.47 12.33 -11.53
C GLY A 224 -4.21 11.78 -12.75
N LEU A 225 -5.17 10.89 -12.54
CA LEU A 225 -6.03 10.37 -13.62
C LEU A 225 -6.82 11.50 -14.28
N HIS A 226 -7.38 12.42 -13.49
CA HIS A 226 -8.06 13.60 -14.02
C HIS A 226 -7.10 14.59 -14.72
N ASN A 227 -5.87 14.76 -14.21
CA ASN A 227 -4.84 15.55 -14.88
C ASN A 227 -4.49 14.95 -16.25
N LEU A 228 -4.35 13.62 -16.33
CA LEU A 228 -4.08 12.89 -17.57
C LEU A 228 -5.23 13.07 -18.58
N TYR A 229 -6.47 12.92 -18.13
CA TYR A 229 -7.66 13.18 -18.95
C TYR A 229 -7.67 14.62 -19.51
N SER A 230 -7.44 15.60 -18.65
CA SER A 230 -7.43 17.01 -19.03
C SER A 230 -6.32 17.33 -20.04
N ALA A 231 -5.14 16.73 -19.86
CA ALA A 231 -4.03 16.90 -20.81
C ALA A 231 -4.34 16.26 -22.18
N LEU A 232 -4.92 15.04 -22.18
CA LEU A 232 -5.36 14.38 -23.43
C LEU A 232 -6.46 15.17 -24.14
N ALA A 233 -7.44 15.71 -23.41
CA ALA A 233 -8.47 16.59 -23.98
C ALA A 233 -7.85 17.79 -24.70
N ALA A 234 -6.88 18.46 -24.08
CA ALA A 234 -6.15 19.58 -24.68
C ALA A 234 -5.37 19.18 -25.95
N ILE A 235 -4.69 18.03 -25.92
CA ILE A 235 -3.97 17.48 -27.08
C ILE A 235 -4.94 17.15 -28.23
N ARG A 236 -6.12 16.64 -27.92
CA ARG A 236 -7.17 16.30 -28.91
C ARG A 236 -7.98 17.52 -29.38
N GLY A 237 -7.78 18.68 -28.76
CA GLY A 237 -8.54 19.88 -29.07
C GLY A 237 -10.01 19.83 -28.69
N VAL A 238 -10.35 19.07 -27.67
CA VAL A 238 -11.72 18.90 -27.15
C VAL A 238 -11.84 19.43 -25.72
N PRO A 239 -13.05 19.85 -25.26
CA PRO A 239 -13.24 20.29 -23.89
C PRO A 239 -13.05 19.14 -22.90
N ALA A 240 -12.38 19.40 -21.77
CA ALA A 240 -12.33 18.49 -20.64
C ALA A 240 -13.60 18.70 -19.78
N THR A 241 -14.62 17.88 -19.99
CA THR A 241 -15.95 18.04 -19.37
C THR A 241 -16.17 17.21 -18.12
N LEU A 242 -15.33 16.19 -17.85
CA LEU A 242 -15.44 15.34 -16.68
C LEU A 242 -14.74 15.99 -15.50
N ALA A 243 -15.39 16.01 -14.34
CA ALA A 243 -14.99 16.83 -13.19
C ALA A 243 -13.85 16.22 -12.36
N ASP A 244 -13.76 14.89 -12.31
CA ASP A 244 -12.84 14.16 -11.44
C ASP A 244 -12.55 12.75 -11.98
N GLU A 245 -11.73 11.99 -11.26
CA GLU A 245 -11.35 10.62 -11.63
C GLU A 245 -12.52 9.64 -11.62
N ALA A 246 -13.52 9.85 -10.77
CA ALA A 246 -14.71 9.00 -10.71
C ALA A 246 -15.54 9.20 -11.97
N ALA A 247 -15.73 10.44 -12.40
CA ALA A 247 -16.42 10.78 -13.65
C ALA A 247 -15.69 10.22 -14.87
N VAL A 248 -14.34 10.28 -14.92
CA VAL A 248 -13.55 9.66 -16.00
C VAL A 248 -13.74 8.16 -16.04
N THR A 249 -13.70 7.48 -14.88
CA THR A 249 -13.91 6.03 -14.80
C THR A 249 -15.31 5.64 -15.26
N ALA A 250 -16.34 6.34 -14.79
CA ALA A 250 -17.74 6.08 -15.16
C ALA A 250 -17.99 6.33 -16.67
N ALA A 251 -17.43 7.40 -17.24
CA ALA A 251 -17.54 7.68 -18.66
C ALA A 251 -16.88 6.59 -19.52
N ALA A 252 -15.74 6.06 -19.10
CA ALA A 252 -15.09 4.94 -19.80
C ALA A 252 -15.97 3.67 -19.81
N GLU A 253 -16.69 3.36 -18.72
CA GLU A 253 -17.62 2.23 -18.64
C GLU A 253 -18.80 2.39 -19.61
N THR A 254 -19.19 3.61 -19.92
CA THR A 254 -20.26 3.92 -20.89
C THR A 254 -19.77 4.11 -22.32
N GLY A 255 -18.45 3.90 -22.56
CA GLY A 255 -17.87 3.88 -23.92
C GLY A 255 -17.32 5.22 -24.39
N ASP A 256 -17.13 6.23 -23.52
CA ASP A 256 -16.46 7.49 -23.89
C ASP A 256 -15.04 7.20 -24.36
N ALA A 257 -14.72 7.64 -25.61
CA ALA A 257 -13.46 7.32 -26.26
C ALA A 257 -12.25 7.96 -25.57
N LEU A 258 -12.36 9.22 -25.12
CA LEU A 258 -11.28 9.92 -24.46
C LEU A 258 -11.02 9.38 -23.05
N ALA A 259 -12.10 9.05 -22.33
CA ALA A 259 -11.98 8.40 -21.01
C ALA A 259 -11.32 7.03 -21.15
N ASN A 260 -11.69 6.23 -22.15
CA ASN A 260 -11.04 4.94 -22.43
C ASN A 260 -9.55 5.12 -22.79
N GLU A 261 -9.21 6.07 -23.69
CA GLU A 261 -7.82 6.39 -24.00
C GLU A 261 -7.04 6.79 -22.73
N THR A 262 -7.67 7.56 -21.85
CA THR A 262 -7.07 8.00 -20.58
C THR A 262 -6.73 6.81 -19.67
N LEU A 263 -7.66 5.88 -19.49
CA LEU A 263 -7.43 4.68 -18.65
C LEU A 263 -6.38 3.74 -19.26
N ASP A 264 -6.37 3.58 -20.59
CA ASP A 264 -5.37 2.77 -21.29
C ASP A 264 -3.98 3.36 -21.13
N ARG A 265 -3.84 4.68 -21.27
CA ARG A 265 -2.57 5.37 -21.08
C ARG A 265 -2.13 5.35 -19.62
N PHE A 266 -3.05 5.52 -18.68
CA PHE A 266 -2.75 5.37 -17.26
C PHE A 266 -2.15 3.98 -16.95
N CYS A 267 -2.76 2.91 -17.45
CA CYS A 267 -2.24 1.54 -17.28
C CYS A 267 -0.87 1.35 -17.94
N ALA A 268 -0.66 1.92 -19.12
CA ALA A 268 0.61 1.86 -19.83
C ALA A 268 1.73 2.60 -19.08
N ILE A 269 1.47 3.80 -18.59
CA ILE A 269 2.41 4.59 -17.79
C ILE A 269 2.70 3.87 -16.46
N LEU A 270 1.68 3.30 -15.82
CA LEU A 270 1.85 2.48 -14.61
C LEU A 270 2.79 1.30 -14.86
N GLY A 271 2.70 0.65 -16.03
CA GLY A 271 3.62 -0.40 -16.45
C GLY A 271 5.06 0.11 -16.60
N SER A 272 5.25 1.28 -17.20
CA SER A 272 6.58 1.88 -17.35
C SER A 272 7.22 2.16 -15.99
N VAL A 273 6.48 2.80 -15.08
CA VAL A 273 6.94 3.11 -13.71
C VAL A 273 7.20 1.83 -12.91
N ALA A 274 6.34 0.81 -13.03
CA ALA A 274 6.55 -0.49 -12.40
C ALA A 274 7.87 -1.14 -12.86
N GLY A 275 8.18 -1.03 -14.15
CA GLY A 275 9.45 -1.52 -14.69
C GLY A 275 10.67 -0.77 -14.18
N ASP A 276 10.60 0.55 -14.06
CA ASP A 276 11.69 1.38 -13.52
C ASP A 276 11.95 1.06 -12.04
N LEU A 277 10.88 0.89 -11.26
CA LEU A 277 10.97 0.47 -9.87
C LEU A 277 11.52 -0.97 -9.74
N ALA A 278 11.11 -1.89 -10.63
CA ALA A 278 11.65 -3.25 -10.64
C ALA A 278 13.17 -3.25 -10.89
N LEU A 279 13.65 -2.43 -11.82
CA LEU A 279 15.08 -2.26 -12.08
C LEU A 279 15.81 -1.63 -10.89
N THR A 280 15.24 -0.58 -10.30
CA THR A 280 15.83 0.16 -9.18
C THR A 280 16.00 -0.72 -7.93
N PHE A 281 14.98 -1.50 -7.59
CA PHE A 281 15.00 -2.38 -6.42
C PHE A 281 15.61 -3.77 -6.71
N GLY A 282 15.92 -4.10 -7.96
CA GLY A 282 16.29 -5.45 -8.35
C GLY A 282 15.16 -6.47 -8.02
N ALA A 283 13.92 -6.10 -8.24
CA ALA A 283 12.73 -6.74 -7.68
C ALA A 283 12.37 -8.06 -8.38
N ARG A 284 13.33 -8.99 -8.47
CA ARG A 284 13.12 -10.34 -9.07
C ARG A 284 12.14 -11.20 -8.27
N GLY A 285 11.87 -10.85 -7.02
CA GLY A 285 10.83 -11.46 -6.20
C GLY A 285 9.41 -11.11 -6.66
N GLY A 286 9.26 -10.05 -7.46
CA GLY A 286 8.02 -9.60 -8.06
C GLY A 286 7.69 -8.14 -7.82
N VAL A 287 6.81 -7.61 -8.68
CA VAL A 287 6.19 -6.30 -8.52
C VAL A 287 4.73 -6.50 -8.14
N PHE A 288 4.33 -5.89 -7.04
CA PHE A 288 2.97 -5.96 -6.53
C PHE A 288 2.30 -4.60 -6.69
N ILE A 289 1.17 -4.60 -7.39
CA ILE A 289 0.36 -3.41 -7.62
C ILE A 289 -0.74 -3.38 -6.56
N SER A 290 -0.91 -2.24 -5.90
CA SER A 290 -1.89 -2.01 -4.85
C SER A 290 -2.58 -0.65 -5.02
N GLY A 291 -3.25 -0.16 -3.98
CA GLY A 291 -3.96 1.11 -4.00
C GLY A 291 -5.40 0.99 -4.47
N GLY A 292 -6.18 2.05 -4.27
CA GLY A 292 -7.63 2.01 -4.49
C GLY A 292 -8.07 2.02 -5.96
N LEU A 293 -7.21 2.47 -6.89
CA LEU A 293 -7.54 2.56 -8.31
C LEU A 293 -7.28 1.26 -9.07
N ALA A 294 -6.19 0.56 -8.77
CA ALA A 294 -5.76 -0.62 -9.53
C ALA A 294 -6.79 -1.76 -9.55
N PRO A 295 -7.49 -2.12 -8.46
CA PRO A 295 -8.52 -3.14 -8.49
C PRO A 295 -9.69 -2.82 -9.44
N ARG A 296 -10.05 -1.55 -9.60
CA ARG A 296 -11.11 -1.09 -10.51
C ARG A 296 -10.72 -1.22 -11.98
N MET A 297 -9.41 -1.27 -12.26
CA MET A 297 -8.85 -1.40 -13.61
C MET A 297 -8.23 -2.81 -13.84
N ALA A 298 -8.58 -3.81 -13.03
CA ALA A 298 -7.92 -5.11 -13.02
C ALA A 298 -7.91 -5.81 -14.40
N ASP A 299 -9.04 -5.75 -15.13
CA ASP A 299 -9.14 -6.33 -16.48
C ASP A 299 -8.30 -5.54 -17.49
N ARG A 300 -8.30 -4.23 -17.41
CA ARG A 300 -7.52 -3.34 -18.27
C ARG A 300 -6.01 -3.50 -18.04
N LEU A 301 -5.59 -3.65 -16.80
CA LEU A 301 -4.20 -3.98 -16.45
C LEU A 301 -3.78 -5.34 -17.02
N ALA A 302 -4.68 -6.33 -16.98
CA ALA A 302 -4.38 -7.69 -17.47
C ALA A 302 -4.35 -7.79 -19.00
N SER A 303 -5.17 -7.00 -19.71
CA SER A 303 -5.38 -7.13 -21.16
C SER A 303 -4.46 -6.30 -22.04
N GLY A 304 -3.66 -5.37 -21.47
CA GLY A 304 -3.07 -4.41 -22.38
C GLY A 304 -1.71 -3.85 -22.05
N GLY A 305 -1.63 -2.52 -22.16
CA GLY A 305 -0.41 -1.74 -22.20
C GLY A 305 0.49 -1.85 -20.95
N PHE A 306 -0.03 -2.27 -19.81
CA PHE A 306 0.77 -2.39 -18.60
C PHE A 306 1.97 -3.33 -18.78
N ARG A 307 1.73 -4.58 -19.15
CA ARG A 307 2.80 -5.60 -19.22
C ARG A 307 3.81 -5.29 -20.33
N SER A 308 3.35 -4.87 -21.49
CA SER A 308 4.23 -4.51 -22.60
C SER A 308 5.16 -3.33 -22.24
N ARG A 309 4.65 -2.32 -21.55
CA ARG A 309 5.42 -1.16 -21.09
C ARG A 309 6.36 -1.50 -19.94
N PHE A 310 5.94 -2.43 -19.05
CA PHE A 310 6.79 -2.96 -18.01
C PHE A 310 8.04 -3.63 -18.57
N GLU A 311 7.89 -4.41 -19.64
CA GLU A 311 8.98 -5.13 -20.30
C GLU A 311 9.81 -4.26 -21.25
N ALA A 312 9.27 -3.14 -21.75
CA ALA A 312 9.93 -2.25 -22.70
C ALA A 312 11.10 -1.47 -22.05
N LYS A 313 12.14 -2.18 -21.63
CA LYS A 313 13.35 -1.61 -20.99
C LYS A 313 14.63 -1.82 -21.83
N GLY A 314 14.48 -1.80 -23.17
CA GLY A 314 15.61 -1.91 -24.10
C GLY A 314 16.41 -3.19 -23.86
N ARG A 315 17.71 -3.08 -23.64
CA ARG A 315 18.59 -4.24 -23.38
C ARG A 315 18.21 -5.05 -22.14
N MET A 316 17.38 -4.50 -21.23
CA MET A 316 16.91 -5.19 -20.03
C MET A 316 15.59 -5.90 -20.23
N SER A 317 14.96 -5.85 -21.43
CA SER A 317 13.62 -6.43 -21.65
C SER A 317 13.54 -7.92 -21.35
N ALA A 318 14.55 -8.71 -21.69
CA ALA A 318 14.60 -10.13 -21.35
C ALA A 318 14.65 -10.39 -19.83
N PHE A 319 15.37 -9.56 -19.09
CA PHE A 319 15.40 -9.61 -17.62
C PHE A 319 14.04 -9.25 -17.02
N MET A 320 13.37 -8.24 -17.59
CA MET A 320 12.05 -7.80 -17.13
C MET A 320 10.96 -8.83 -17.41
N ALA A 321 11.06 -9.55 -18.53
CA ALA A 321 10.09 -10.59 -18.92
C ALA A 321 9.98 -11.72 -17.89
N GLU A 322 11.03 -11.98 -17.10
CA GLU A 322 11.06 -13.02 -16.05
C GLU A 322 10.47 -12.55 -14.70
N ILE A 323 10.18 -11.25 -14.52
CA ILE A 323 9.70 -10.73 -13.25
C ILE A 323 8.16 -10.81 -13.19
N PRO A 324 7.58 -11.49 -12.20
CA PRO A 324 6.12 -11.53 -12.04
C PRO A 324 5.55 -10.17 -11.64
N THR A 325 4.39 -9.84 -12.18
CA THR A 325 3.60 -8.69 -11.82
C THR A 325 2.25 -9.15 -11.28
N THR A 326 1.82 -8.63 -10.13
CA THR A 326 0.67 -9.14 -9.38
C THR A 326 -0.13 -7.99 -8.80
N LEU A 327 -1.45 -8.00 -8.97
CA LEU A 327 -2.37 -7.09 -8.32
C LEU A 327 -2.79 -7.65 -6.97
N ILE A 328 -2.65 -6.85 -5.91
CA ILE A 328 -3.16 -7.15 -4.57
C ILE A 328 -4.64 -6.76 -4.53
N GLN A 329 -5.51 -7.75 -4.24
CA GLN A 329 -6.94 -7.56 -4.05
C GLN A 329 -7.37 -7.81 -2.59
N HIS A 330 -6.40 -8.05 -1.70
CA HIS A 330 -6.67 -8.28 -0.28
C HIS A 330 -7.11 -6.97 0.41
N PRO A 331 -8.29 -6.93 1.06
CA PRO A 331 -8.87 -5.70 1.59
C PRO A 331 -8.10 -5.11 2.79
N TYR A 332 -7.26 -5.93 3.45
CA TYR A 332 -6.53 -5.57 4.67
C TYR A 332 -5.03 -5.83 4.53
N ALA A 333 -4.44 -5.64 3.35
CA ALA A 333 -3.03 -5.95 3.12
C ALA A 333 -2.10 -5.19 4.09
N ALA A 334 -2.35 -3.89 4.32
CA ALA A 334 -1.54 -3.10 5.27
C ALA A 334 -1.67 -3.63 6.72
N LEU A 335 -2.86 -4.05 7.16
CA LEU A 335 -3.03 -4.66 8.49
C LEU A 335 -2.27 -5.98 8.62
N VAL A 336 -2.23 -6.82 7.56
CA VAL A 336 -1.43 -8.06 7.54
C VAL A 336 0.06 -7.73 7.70
N GLY A 337 0.53 -6.71 7.03
CA GLY A 337 1.92 -6.25 7.14
C GLY A 337 2.25 -5.66 8.50
N ALA A 338 1.37 -4.85 9.07
CA ALA A 338 1.49 -4.33 10.43
C ALA A 338 1.52 -5.48 11.47
N ALA A 339 0.68 -6.51 11.29
CA ALA A 339 0.70 -7.71 12.14
C ALA A 339 2.02 -8.50 12.03
N ARG A 340 2.61 -8.54 10.83
CA ARG A 340 3.96 -9.09 10.64
C ARG A 340 5.03 -8.26 11.36
N ALA A 341 4.95 -6.93 11.24
CA ALA A 341 5.87 -6.01 11.91
C ALA A 341 5.77 -6.13 13.44
N LEU A 342 4.58 -6.37 13.98
CA LEU A 342 4.34 -6.57 15.41
C LEU A 342 5.12 -7.76 16.00
N LYS A 343 5.38 -8.81 15.22
CA LYS A 343 6.15 -10.00 15.63
C LYS A 343 7.67 -9.76 15.70
N ARG A 344 8.16 -8.66 15.13
CA ARG A 344 9.57 -8.30 15.20
C ARG A 344 9.88 -7.64 16.54
N PRO A 345 11.05 -7.93 17.16
CA PRO A 345 11.47 -7.17 18.32
C PRO A 345 11.54 -5.68 17.94
N ALA A 346 11.11 -4.80 18.83
CA ALA A 346 11.34 -3.38 18.68
C ALA A 346 12.84 -3.17 18.45
N ALA A 347 13.22 -2.43 17.41
CA ALA A 347 14.60 -2.00 17.26
C ALA A 347 14.94 -1.26 18.55
N GLY A 348 15.91 -1.78 19.32
CA GLY A 348 16.23 -1.26 20.63
C GLY A 348 16.46 0.25 20.52
N VAL A 349 15.74 1.00 21.34
CA VAL A 349 16.09 2.38 21.67
C VAL A 349 17.49 2.30 22.26
N ARG A 350 18.51 2.72 21.48
CA ARG A 350 19.87 2.92 21.96
C ARG A 350 20.00 4.29 22.56
#